data_ef7ead3cddf8bbddc7a8f1fb492efe73
#
_entry.id   ef7ead3cddf8bbddc7a8f1fb492efe73
#
_cell.length_a   1.000
_cell.length_b   1.000
_cell.length_c   1.000
_cell.angle_alpha   90.00
_cell.angle_beta   90.00
_cell.angle_gamma   90.00
#
_symmetry.space_group_name_H-M   'P 1'
#
loop_
_entity.id
_entity.type
_entity.pdbx_description
1 polymer ?
#
loop_
_entity_poly.entity_id
_entity_poly.type
_entity_poly.pdbx_seq_one_letter_code
_entity_poly.pdbx_strand_id
1 'polypeptide(L)'
;MSILHASRSLIYRNPFGAVPTDSEVELFFDCYSDAKEVTLCYAYGLYKMTYHEEPMKVSPADVDSQTTRYTAHLEIPHERGLLFYWFSFVLDEESKKLHPEIDSLHFGKYYYVAFPDDSLCEGYVYYEPPRVGADENKYPYAWQITVYDKDFVTPDSMKGAVIYQIFPDRFCRGTSYDYEKISSDSSKPERIFHKNWYEDVDIEGKPSTGYIACDFFGGSLQGILEKLDYLESLNVNIIYLNPIFEARSSH
;
A
#
# COMPACT_ATOMS: atom_id res chain seq x y z
N MET A 1 11.55 -25.77 -0.42
CA MET A 1 11.66 -24.74 -1.48
C MET A 1 13.08 -24.23 -1.46
N SER A 2 13.77 -24.24 -2.56
CA SER A 2 15.21 -23.93 -2.60
C SER A 2 15.52 -22.42 -2.73
N ILE A 3 14.54 -21.60 -3.04
CA ILE A 3 14.66 -20.13 -3.11
C ILE A 3 13.53 -19.49 -2.32
N LEU A 4 13.86 -18.57 -1.42
CA LEU A 4 12.86 -17.89 -0.61
C LEU A 4 13.33 -16.54 -0.08
N HIS A 5 12.43 -15.56 -0.17
CA HIS A 5 12.41 -14.35 0.64
C HIS A 5 10.96 -14.02 0.99
N ALA A 6 10.65 -13.99 2.26
CA ALA A 6 9.31 -13.66 2.77
C ALA A 6 9.33 -12.26 3.39
N SER A 7 8.95 -11.25 2.62
CA SER A 7 9.13 -9.83 2.97
C SER A 7 8.43 -9.37 4.24
N ARG A 8 7.44 -10.13 4.75
CA ARG A 8 6.73 -9.85 6.01
C ARG A 8 7.25 -10.65 7.20
N SER A 9 8.25 -11.50 6.99
CA SER A 9 8.86 -12.26 8.07
C SER A 9 10.11 -11.54 8.58
N LEU A 10 10.20 -11.33 9.90
CA LEU A 10 11.40 -10.79 10.56
C LEU A 10 12.66 -11.65 10.36
N ILE A 11 12.49 -12.92 9.93
CA ILE A 11 13.60 -13.81 9.57
C ILE A 11 14.26 -13.35 8.26
N TYR A 12 13.48 -12.71 7.35
CA TYR A 12 13.94 -12.31 6.03
C TYR A 12 14.12 -10.81 5.86
N ARG A 13 13.44 -10.01 6.69
CA ARG A 13 13.51 -8.56 6.66
C ARG A 13 13.36 -7.96 8.06
N ASN A 14 14.40 -7.33 8.56
CA ASN A 14 14.42 -6.74 9.89
C ASN A 14 15.06 -5.33 9.86
N PRO A 15 14.35 -4.27 10.31
CA PRO A 15 12.97 -4.26 10.76
C PRO A 15 11.95 -4.45 9.62
N PHE A 16 10.75 -4.90 9.98
CA PHE A 16 9.61 -4.98 9.09
C PHE A 16 8.85 -3.65 9.06
N GLY A 17 8.20 -3.34 7.92
CA GLY A 17 7.34 -2.17 7.77
C GLY A 17 8.09 -0.95 7.22
N ALA A 18 7.58 0.24 7.56
CA ALA A 18 8.24 1.50 7.24
C ALA A 18 9.45 1.71 8.15
N VAL A 19 10.49 2.34 7.62
CA VAL A 19 11.74 2.59 8.35
C VAL A 19 12.11 4.07 8.34
N PRO A 20 12.80 4.58 9.37
CA PRO A 20 13.26 5.96 9.36
C PRO A 20 14.45 6.16 8.42
N THR A 21 14.62 7.38 7.95
CA THR A 21 15.88 7.81 7.29
C THR A 21 17.09 7.55 8.17
N ASP A 22 18.27 7.37 7.58
CA ASP A 22 19.55 7.12 8.27
C ASP A 22 19.51 5.87 9.17
N SER A 23 18.70 4.88 8.84
CA SER A 23 18.64 3.59 9.51
C SER A 23 19.20 2.47 8.65
N GLU A 24 19.07 1.23 9.09
CA GLU A 24 19.52 0.05 8.38
C GLU A 24 18.40 -0.99 8.34
N VAL A 25 18.31 -1.73 7.24
CA VAL A 25 17.45 -2.90 7.11
C VAL A 25 18.32 -4.10 6.78
N GLU A 26 18.22 -5.14 7.59
CA GLU A 26 18.84 -6.42 7.32
C GLU A 26 17.89 -7.26 6.45
N LEU A 27 18.41 -7.73 5.32
CA LEU A 27 17.69 -8.55 4.36
C LEU A 27 18.35 -9.91 4.21
N PHE A 28 17.53 -10.95 4.21
CA PHE A 28 17.97 -12.31 3.99
C PHE A 28 17.31 -12.90 2.76
N PHE A 29 18.08 -13.69 2.03
CA PHE A 29 17.64 -14.39 0.85
C PHE A 29 18.18 -15.81 0.85
N ASP A 30 17.31 -16.79 0.84
CA ASP A 30 17.66 -18.18 0.67
C ASP A 30 17.72 -18.50 -0.81
N CYS A 31 18.87 -18.95 -1.29
CA CYS A 31 19.12 -19.24 -2.68
C CYS A 31 19.80 -20.61 -2.84
N TYR A 32 19.83 -21.15 -4.04
CA TYR A 32 20.54 -22.39 -4.35
C TYR A 32 21.99 -22.31 -3.87
N SER A 33 22.49 -23.40 -3.32
CA SER A 33 23.86 -23.47 -2.80
C SER A 33 24.96 -23.36 -3.86
N ASP A 34 24.60 -23.64 -5.11
CA ASP A 34 25.45 -23.52 -6.31
C ASP A 34 25.25 -22.19 -7.07
N ALA A 35 24.38 -21.30 -6.57
CA ALA A 35 24.22 -19.97 -7.14
C ALA A 35 25.48 -19.12 -6.94
N LYS A 36 25.79 -18.32 -7.95
CA LYS A 36 26.92 -17.38 -7.98
C LYS A 36 26.41 -15.94 -8.07
N GLU A 37 27.26 -15.00 -7.69
CA GLU A 37 26.98 -13.55 -7.80
C GLU A 37 25.61 -13.15 -7.21
N VAL A 38 25.29 -13.71 -6.03
CA VAL A 38 24.04 -13.35 -5.34
C VAL A 38 24.09 -11.91 -4.89
N THR A 39 23.13 -11.11 -5.35
CA THR A 39 23.18 -9.65 -5.24
C THR A 39 21.82 -9.12 -4.77
N LEU A 40 21.86 -8.18 -3.83
CA LEU A 40 20.73 -7.30 -3.52
C LEU A 40 20.69 -6.19 -4.55
N CYS A 41 19.57 -6.05 -5.25
CA CYS A 41 19.31 -4.96 -6.18
C CYS A 41 18.25 -4.06 -5.57
N TYR A 42 18.44 -2.75 -5.65
CA TYR A 42 17.42 -1.82 -5.15
C TYR A 42 17.39 -0.51 -5.94
N ALA A 43 16.26 0.17 -5.87
CA ALA A 43 16.06 1.48 -6.47
C ALA A 43 15.42 2.42 -5.43
N TYR A 44 15.91 3.64 -5.36
CA TYR A 44 15.44 4.63 -4.40
C TYR A 44 15.11 5.96 -5.06
N GLY A 45 14.06 6.63 -4.58
CA GLY A 45 13.65 7.96 -5.00
C GLY A 45 12.14 8.15 -4.98
N LEU A 46 11.68 9.42 -5.07
CA LEU A 46 10.26 9.78 -5.19
C LEU A 46 9.84 10.01 -6.65
N TYR A 47 10.70 10.70 -7.43
CA TYR A 47 10.39 11.10 -8.80
C TYR A 47 11.36 10.53 -9.83
N LYS A 48 12.59 10.30 -9.41
CA LYS A 48 13.65 9.71 -10.25
C LYS A 48 14.33 8.62 -9.44
N MET A 49 14.24 7.39 -9.94
CA MET A 49 14.86 6.24 -9.29
C MET A 49 16.36 6.18 -9.58
N THR A 50 17.14 5.96 -8.54
CA THR A 50 18.56 5.63 -8.63
C THR A 50 18.71 4.15 -8.30
N TYR A 51 19.33 3.39 -9.23
CA TYR A 51 19.50 1.95 -9.13
C TYR A 51 20.84 1.58 -8.54
N HIS A 52 20.85 0.59 -7.65
CA HIS A 52 22.03 0.09 -6.97
C HIS A 52 22.05 -1.45 -6.99
N GLU A 53 23.24 -2.01 -6.96
CA GLU A 53 23.49 -3.44 -6.81
C GLU A 53 24.58 -3.66 -5.74
N GLU A 54 24.33 -4.54 -4.78
CA GLU A 54 25.26 -4.85 -3.71
C GLU A 54 25.42 -6.37 -3.55
N PRO A 55 26.64 -6.92 -3.62
CA PRO A 55 26.88 -8.33 -3.39
C PRO A 55 26.44 -8.74 -1.97
N MET A 56 25.65 -9.82 -1.89
CA MET A 56 25.24 -10.37 -0.60
C MET A 56 26.32 -11.28 -0.02
N LYS A 57 26.36 -11.37 1.30
CA LYS A 57 27.29 -12.23 2.04
C LYS A 57 26.57 -13.51 2.47
N VAL A 58 27.32 -14.62 2.51
CA VAL A 58 26.78 -15.87 3.08
C VAL A 58 26.54 -15.65 4.58
N SER A 59 25.31 -15.92 5.00
CA SER A 59 24.95 -15.90 6.42
C SER A 59 25.50 -17.16 7.10
N PRO A 60 25.94 -17.08 8.36
CA PRO A 60 26.36 -18.26 9.11
C PRO A 60 25.25 -19.23 9.50
N ALA A 61 23.98 -18.86 9.25
CA ALA A 61 22.84 -19.72 9.54
C ALA A 61 22.65 -20.76 8.43
N ASP A 62 22.84 -22.03 8.76
CA ASP A 62 22.52 -23.15 7.88
C ASP A 62 21.01 -23.27 7.67
N VAL A 63 20.60 -23.41 6.41
CA VAL A 63 19.21 -23.65 6.03
C VAL A 63 19.01 -25.13 5.70
N ASP A 64 19.71 -25.65 4.72
CA ASP A 64 19.82 -27.06 4.37
C ASP A 64 21.03 -27.31 3.42
N SER A 65 21.26 -28.55 3.01
CA SER A 65 22.39 -28.89 2.14
C SER A 65 22.27 -28.41 0.69
N GLN A 66 21.08 -27.96 0.27
CA GLN A 66 20.82 -27.51 -1.11
C GLN A 66 20.59 -25.99 -1.17
N THR A 67 20.49 -25.33 -0.03
CA THR A 67 20.14 -23.93 0.10
C THR A 67 21.16 -23.19 0.95
N THR A 68 21.63 -22.06 0.47
CA THR A 68 22.49 -21.13 1.22
C THR A 68 21.72 -19.87 1.54
N ARG A 69 21.78 -19.43 2.78
CA ARG A 69 21.22 -18.14 3.20
C ARG A 69 22.25 -17.04 2.96
N TYR A 70 21.82 -16.00 2.28
CA TYR A 70 22.56 -14.78 2.04
C TYR A 70 21.98 -13.64 2.86
N THR A 71 22.83 -12.70 3.26
CA THR A 71 22.44 -11.48 4.00
C THR A 71 23.03 -10.24 3.35
N ALA A 72 22.30 -9.14 3.41
CA ALA A 72 22.76 -7.80 3.10
C ALA A 72 22.21 -6.81 4.12
N HIS A 73 23.03 -5.79 4.43
CA HIS A 73 22.67 -4.65 5.27
C HIS A 73 22.41 -3.45 4.38
N LEU A 74 21.15 -3.12 4.18
CA LEU A 74 20.72 -2.02 3.33
C LEU A 74 20.71 -0.74 4.14
N GLU A 75 21.67 0.15 3.86
CA GLU A 75 21.70 1.50 4.43
C GLU A 75 20.56 2.35 3.86
N ILE A 76 19.74 2.90 4.74
CA ILE A 76 18.59 3.72 4.35
C ILE A 76 19.04 5.15 4.16
N PRO A 77 18.76 5.78 2.99
CA PRO A 77 19.18 7.13 2.69
C PRO A 77 18.65 8.18 3.66
N HIS A 78 19.32 9.34 3.69
CA HIS A 78 18.89 10.51 4.47
C HIS A 78 17.57 11.13 4.00
N GLU A 79 17.20 10.93 2.73
CA GLU A 79 15.97 11.47 2.18
C GLU A 79 14.80 10.49 2.38
N ARG A 80 13.64 11.01 2.75
CA ARG A 80 12.38 10.24 2.79
C ARG A 80 11.94 9.86 1.38
N GLY A 81 11.34 8.69 1.22
CA GLY A 81 10.89 8.25 -0.10
C GLY A 81 10.39 6.82 -0.14
N LEU A 82 10.42 6.25 -1.33
CA LEU A 82 10.15 4.85 -1.57
C LEU A 82 11.43 4.15 -2.01
N LEU A 83 11.70 3.03 -1.39
CA LEU A 83 12.77 2.12 -1.76
C LEU A 83 12.15 0.82 -2.26
N PHE A 84 12.58 0.39 -3.41
CA PHE A 84 12.15 -0.88 -4.02
C PHE A 84 13.36 -1.80 -4.09
N TYR A 85 13.20 -3.08 -3.78
CA TYR A 85 14.29 -4.04 -3.81
C TYR A 85 13.86 -5.39 -4.37
N TRP A 86 14.84 -6.13 -4.87
CA TRP A 86 14.75 -7.50 -5.36
C TRP A 86 16.13 -8.14 -5.29
N PHE A 87 16.22 -9.41 -5.63
CA PHE A 87 17.50 -10.13 -5.63
C PHE A 87 17.85 -10.60 -7.01
N SER A 88 19.13 -10.80 -7.26
CA SER A 88 19.62 -11.44 -8.49
C SER A 88 20.70 -12.46 -8.18
N PHE A 89 20.85 -13.46 -9.04
CA PHE A 89 21.86 -14.49 -8.95
C PHE A 89 22.19 -15.06 -10.32
N VAL A 90 23.30 -15.77 -10.43
CA VAL A 90 23.75 -16.42 -11.66
C VAL A 90 23.86 -17.94 -11.43
N LEU A 91 23.41 -18.74 -12.39
CA LEU A 91 23.65 -20.17 -12.45
C LEU A 91 24.51 -20.48 -13.67
N ASP A 92 25.55 -21.29 -13.51
CA ASP A 92 26.30 -21.83 -14.65
C ASP A 92 25.56 -23.00 -15.31
N GLU A 93 26.12 -23.51 -16.44
CA GLU A 93 25.51 -24.57 -17.23
C GLU A 93 25.33 -25.90 -16.47
N GLU A 94 26.16 -26.18 -15.48
CA GLU A 94 26.04 -27.38 -14.65
C GLU A 94 24.96 -27.22 -13.60
N SER A 95 24.96 -26.09 -12.91
CA SER A 95 23.94 -25.71 -11.94
C SER A 95 22.54 -25.68 -12.53
N LYS A 96 22.37 -25.16 -13.75
CA LYS A 96 21.06 -25.15 -14.44
C LYS A 96 20.49 -26.56 -14.66
N LYS A 97 21.32 -27.56 -14.90
CA LYS A 97 20.84 -28.94 -15.04
C LYS A 97 20.27 -29.51 -13.73
N LEU A 98 20.68 -28.99 -12.60
CA LEU A 98 20.21 -29.41 -11.29
C LEU A 98 18.88 -28.73 -10.91
N HIS A 99 18.53 -27.63 -11.59
CA HIS A 99 17.34 -26.81 -11.32
C HIS A 99 16.41 -26.71 -12.54
N PRO A 100 15.78 -27.86 -12.94
CA PRO A 100 14.94 -27.91 -14.14
C PRO A 100 13.67 -27.05 -14.05
N GLU A 101 13.31 -26.58 -12.86
CA GLU A 101 12.20 -25.65 -12.61
C GLU A 101 12.50 -24.22 -13.09
N ILE A 102 13.77 -23.88 -13.33
CA ILE A 102 14.17 -22.61 -13.92
C ILE A 102 14.19 -22.74 -15.44
N ASP A 103 13.70 -21.72 -16.15
CA ASP A 103 13.67 -21.71 -17.60
C ASP A 103 15.08 -21.95 -18.18
N SER A 104 15.27 -23.14 -18.77
CA SER A 104 16.55 -23.60 -19.31
C SER A 104 17.00 -22.84 -20.58
N LEU A 105 16.11 -22.04 -21.17
CA LEU A 105 16.39 -21.24 -22.37
C LEU A 105 17.04 -19.90 -22.05
N HIS A 106 16.98 -19.45 -20.79
CA HIS A 106 17.62 -18.21 -20.38
C HIS A 106 19.07 -18.44 -19.98
N PHE A 107 19.97 -17.62 -20.51
CA PHE A 107 21.40 -17.61 -20.16
C PHE A 107 21.74 -16.31 -19.44
N GLY A 108 22.31 -16.40 -18.24
CA GLY A 108 22.84 -15.27 -17.51
C GLY A 108 22.24 -15.07 -16.13
N LYS A 109 21.85 -13.85 -15.84
CA LYS A 109 21.39 -13.38 -14.54
C LYS A 109 19.89 -13.66 -14.36
N TYR A 110 19.53 -14.29 -13.25
CA TYR A 110 18.15 -14.47 -12.82
C TYR A 110 17.80 -13.47 -11.74
N TYR A 111 16.51 -13.20 -11.61
CA TYR A 111 15.99 -12.27 -10.62
C TYR A 111 14.95 -12.96 -9.76
N TYR A 112 15.02 -12.76 -8.45
CA TYR A 112 13.95 -13.16 -7.55
C TYR A 112 13.16 -11.90 -7.18
N VAL A 113 11.89 -11.88 -7.55
CA VAL A 113 11.02 -10.70 -7.60
C VAL A 113 9.72 -10.96 -6.88
N ALA A 114 9.04 -9.91 -6.42
CA ALA A 114 7.80 -10.04 -5.67
C ALA A 114 6.65 -10.58 -6.54
N PHE A 115 5.75 -11.36 -5.93
CA PHE A 115 4.48 -11.69 -6.57
C PHE A 115 3.60 -10.44 -6.69
N PRO A 116 2.75 -10.37 -7.75
CA PRO A 116 1.78 -9.28 -7.89
C PRO A 116 0.68 -9.31 -6.84
N ASP A 117 0.36 -10.49 -6.34
CA ASP A 117 -0.54 -10.68 -5.23
C ASP A 117 0.27 -10.65 -3.93
N ASP A 118 0.17 -9.52 -3.23
CA ASP A 118 0.84 -9.28 -1.94
C ASP A 118 0.40 -10.23 -0.82
N SER A 119 -0.60 -11.10 -1.08
CA SER A 119 -1.14 -12.04 -0.09
C SER A 119 -0.12 -13.06 0.39
N LEU A 120 0.80 -13.50 -0.47
CA LEU A 120 1.81 -14.51 -0.14
C LEU A 120 3.11 -13.91 0.43
N CYS A 121 3.40 -12.63 0.18
CA CYS A 121 4.60 -11.92 0.63
C CYS A 121 5.93 -12.57 0.23
N GLU A 122 5.87 -13.52 -0.68
CA GLU A 122 6.96 -14.28 -1.25
C GLU A 122 7.24 -13.80 -2.67
N GLY A 123 8.17 -14.42 -3.36
CA GLY A 123 8.55 -14.08 -4.71
C GLY A 123 8.66 -15.29 -5.63
N TYR A 124 9.07 -15.03 -6.84
CA TYR A 124 9.34 -16.02 -7.86
C TYR A 124 10.57 -15.66 -8.69
N VAL A 125 11.14 -16.65 -9.35
CA VAL A 125 12.28 -16.44 -10.24
C VAL A 125 11.81 -15.93 -11.60
N TYR A 126 12.47 -14.87 -12.08
CA TYR A 126 12.20 -14.28 -13.39
C TYR A 126 13.51 -13.93 -14.11
N TYR A 127 13.42 -13.67 -15.40
CA TYR A 127 14.59 -13.43 -16.25
C TYR A 127 14.84 -11.95 -16.57
N GLU A 128 13.96 -11.05 -16.13
CA GLU A 128 14.11 -9.62 -16.27
C GLU A 128 14.01 -8.93 -14.89
N PRO A 129 14.73 -7.80 -14.69
CA PRO A 129 14.60 -7.04 -13.47
C PRO A 129 13.27 -6.28 -13.41
N PRO A 130 12.76 -5.95 -12.20
CA PRO A 130 11.62 -5.08 -12.04
C PRO A 130 11.84 -3.69 -12.65
N ARG A 131 10.78 -3.12 -13.19
CA ARG A 131 10.74 -1.74 -13.68
C ARG A 131 10.00 -0.88 -12.68
N VAL A 132 10.73 -0.27 -11.76
CA VAL A 132 10.14 0.58 -10.71
C VAL A 132 10.02 2.03 -11.18
N GLY A 133 8.94 2.70 -10.78
CA GLY A 133 8.68 4.11 -11.13
C GLY A 133 8.11 4.35 -12.52
N ALA A 134 7.85 3.32 -13.31
CA ALA A 134 7.19 3.42 -14.61
C ALA A 134 6.12 2.34 -14.73
N ASP A 135 4.87 2.76 -14.91
CA ASP A 135 3.72 1.90 -15.21
C ASP A 135 3.56 0.69 -14.27
N GLU A 136 2.96 0.91 -13.11
CA GLU A 136 2.81 -0.03 -11.99
C GLU A 136 2.10 -1.36 -12.34
N ASN A 137 1.60 -1.51 -13.57
CA ASN A 137 0.84 -2.68 -14.00
C ASN A 137 1.66 -3.70 -14.80
N LYS A 138 2.99 -3.56 -14.87
CA LYS A 138 3.85 -4.48 -15.63
C LYS A 138 4.76 -5.29 -14.72
N TYR A 139 4.64 -6.61 -14.83
CA TYR A 139 5.56 -7.58 -14.26
C TYR A 139 6.99 -7.42 -14.80
N PRO A 140 8.00 -7.78 -14.01
CA PRO A 140 7.96 -8.24 -12.62
C PRO A 140 7.87 -7.10 -11.59
N TYR A 141 7.44 -7.43 -10.36
CA TYR A 141 7.30 -6.48 -9.25
C TYR A 141 8.50 -6.51 -8.30
N ALA A 142 8.76 -5.39 -7.63
CA ALA A 142 9.73 -5.29 -6.54
C ALA A 142 9.02 -5.19 -5.19
N TRP A 143 9.68 -5.62 -4.11
CA TRP A 143 9.21 -5.31 -2.76
C TRP A 143 9.47 -3.84 -2.43
N GLN A 144 8.56 -3.23 -1.69
CA GLN A 144 8.64 -1.84 -1.30
C GLN A 144 8.98 -1.67 0.17
N ILE A 145 9.79 -0.66 0.46
CA ILE A 145 10.02 -0.11 1.80
C ILE A 145 9.64 1.38 1.77
N THR A 146 8.77 1.79 2.68
CA THR A 146 8.49 3.21 2.89
C THR A 146 9.52 3.78 3.85
N VAL A 147 10.22 4.82 3.41
CA VAL A 147 11.22 5.54 4.21
C VAL A 147 10.61 6.86 4.70
N TYR A 148 10.50 7.02 6.01
CA TYR A 148 9.98 8.22 6.63
C TYR A 148 11.09 9.02 7.32
N ASP A 149 10.84 10.31 7.54
CA ASP A 149 11.77 11.20 8.26
C ASP A 149 11.98 10.69 9.69
N LYS A 150 13.23 10.45 10.08
CA LYS A 150 13.56 9.97 11.44
C LYS A 150 13.12 10.93 12.55
N ASP A 151 13.01 12.20 12.22
CA ASP A 151 12.58 13.25 13.16
C ASP A 151 11.06 13.43 13.16
N PHE A 152 10.32 12.60 12.39
CA PHE A 152 8.86 12.60 12.40
C PHE A 152 8.32 12.19 13.76
N VAL A 153 7.57 13.09 14.38
CA VAL A 153 6.90 12.86 15.65
C VAL A 153 5.40 12.87 15.45
N THR A 154 4.74 11.78 15.80
CA THR A 154 3.28 11.74 15.84
C THR A 154 2.79 12.73 16.89
N PRO A 155 1.92 13.70 16.55
CA PRO A 155 1.34 14.63 17.52
C PRO A 155 0.70 13.88 18.70
N ASP A 156 0.90 14.38 19.91
CA ASP A 156 0.38 13.71 21.12
C ASP A 156 -1.16 13.63 21.11
N SER A 157 -1.82 14.59 20.48
CA SER A 157 -3.27 14.56 20.26
C SER A 157 -3.77 13.40 19.42
N MET A 158 -2.88 12.76 18.61
CA MET A 158 -3.21 11.59 17.79
C MET A 158 -2.96 10.26 18.51
N LYS A 159 -2.13 10.29 19.57
CA LYS A 159 -1.77 9.07 20.31
C LYS A 159 -2.94 8.62 21.18
N GLY A 160 -3.50 7.47 20.86
CA GLY A 160 -4.67 6.92 21.58
C GLY A 160 -5.98 7.67 21.30
N ALA A 161 -6.03 8.50 20.25
CA ALA A 161 -7.24 9.22 19.88
C ALA A 161 -8.32 8.27 19.33
N VAL A 162 -9.57 8.61 19.64
CA VAL A 162 -10.76 8.00 19.03
C VAL A 162 -11.16 8.87 17.86
N ILE A 163 -11.01 8.34 16.65
CA ILE A 163 -11.38 9.02 15.40
C ILE A 163 -12.75 8.55 14.97
N TYR A 164 -13.69 9.49 14.76
CA TYR A 164 -15.00 9.21 14.24
C TYR A 164 -15.12 9.76 12.81
N GLN A 165 -15.27 8.87 11.85
CA GLN A 165 -15.47 9.26 10.45
C GLN A 165 -16.95 9.58 10.22
N ILE A 166 -17.23 10.75 9.65
CA ILE A 166 -18.59 11.21 9.36
C ILE A 166 -18.76 11.38 7.85
N PHE A 167 -19.80 10.74 7.33
CA PHE A 167 -20.38 11.07 6.04
C PHE A 167 -21.51 12.10 6.28
N PRO A 168 -21.31 13.40 6.02
CA PRO A 168 -22.21 14.46 6.50
C PRO A 168 -23.66 14.27 6.08
N ASP A 169 -23.92 13.93 4.83
CA ASP A 169 -25.27 13.73 4.30
C ASP A 169 -26.08 12.65 5.05
N ARG A 170 -25.39 11.67 5.66
CA ARG A 170 -26.00 10.52 6.34
C ARG A 170 -25.87 10.56 7.85
N PHE A 171 -25.46 11.69 8.44
CA PHE A 171 -25.24 11.78 9.88
C PHE A 171 -26.38 12.50 10.62
N CYS A 172 -26.64 13.75 10.31
CA CYS A 172 -27.70 14.55 10.94
C CYS A 172 -28.09 15.74 10.08
N ARG A 173 -29.41 15.96 9.93
CA ARG A 173 -29.94 17.10 9.14
C ARG A 173 -29.66 18.47 9.79
N GLY A 174 -29.70 18.54 11.11
CA GLY A 174 -29.66 19.80 11.83
C GLY A 174 -30.99 20.58 11.79
N THR A 175 -31.12 21.56 12.69
CA THR A 175 -32.34 22.37 12.85
C THR A 175 -32.61 23.31 11.65
N SER A 176 -31.59 23.60 10.84
CA SER A 176 -31.71 24.46 9.65
C SER A 176 -32.18 23.72 8.38
N TYR A 177 -32.45 22.42 8.48
CA TYR A 177 -32.86 21.62 7.33
C TYR A 177 -34.26 22.01 6.85
N ASP A 178 -34.37 22.31 5.57
CA ASP A 178 -35.63 22.63 4.90
C ASP A 178 -35.73 21.81 3.61
N TYR A 179 -36.52 20.76 3.65
CA TYR A 179 -36.72 19.84 2.52
C TYR A 179 -37.31 20.54 1.30
N GLU A 180 -38.31 21.40 1.46
CA GLU A 180 -39.02 22.04 0.35
C GLU A 180 -38.08 22.98 -0.41
N LYS A 181 -37.23 23.69 0.32
CA LYS A 181 -36.20 24.57 -0.25
C LYS A 181 -35.16 23.79 -1.03
N ILE A 182 -34.64 22.70 -0.45
CA ILE A 182 -33.55 21.91 -1.07
C ILE A 182 -34.04 21.13 -2.28
N SER A 183 -35.22 20.51 -2.18
CA SER A 183 -35.80 19.69 -3.24
C SER A 183 -36.32 20.49 -4.44
N SER A 184 -36.56 21.78 -4.24
CA SER A 184 -36.98 22.70 -5.32
C SER A 184 -35.83 23.19 -6.22
N ASP A 185 -34.57 22.88 -5.90
CA ASP A 185 -33.41 23.27 -6.71
C ASP A 185 -33.35 22.46 -8.01
N SER A 186 -33.87 23.06 -9.09
CA SER A 186 -33.85 22.47 -10.42
C SER A 186 -32.50 22.52 -11.14
N SER A 187 -31.49 23.16 -10.55
CA SER A 187 -30.15 23.26 -11.14
C SER A 187 -29.40 21.93 -11.13
N LYS A 188 -29.85 20.97 -10.33
CA LYS A 188 -29.22 19.66 -10.11
C LYS A 188 -30.23 18.52 -10.27
N PRO A 189 -30.72 18.28 -11.50
CA PRO A 189 -31.80 17.35 -11.77
C PRO A 189 -31.44 15.89 -11.49
N GLU A 190 -30.15 15.58 -11.38
CA GLU A 190 -29.65 14.23 -11.03
C GLU A 190 -29.83 13.87 -9.57
N ARG A 191 -30.01 14.84 -8.67
CA ARG A 191 -30.14 14.59 -7.24
C ARG A 191 -31.51 14.01 -6.88
N ILE A 192 -31.50 13.03 -5.98
CA ILE A 192 -32.69 12.42 -5.38
C ILE A 192 -32.71 12.86 -3.91
N PHE A 193 -33.63 13.74 -3.56
CA PHE A 193 -33.77 14.22 -2.18
C PHE A 193 -34.81 13.38 -1.42
N HIS A 194 -34.39 12.80 -0.31
CA HIS A 194 -35.23 12.01 0.56
C HIS A 194 -35.91 12.86 1.61
N LYS A 195 -37.24 12.85 1.64
CA LYS A 195 -38.04 13.57 2.65
C LYS A 195 -37.96 12.85 4.00
N ASN A 196 -38.11 11.54 3.99
CA ASN A 196 -38.00 10.70 5.16
C ASN A 196 -36.55 10.20 5.33
N TRP A 197 -36.01 10.36 6.55
CA TRP A 197 -34.64 9.89 6.87
C TRP A 197 -34.44 8.39 6.73
N TYR A 198 -35.51 7.61 6.86
CA TYR A 198 -35.50 6.13 6.86
C TYR A 198 -35.88 5.51 5.50
N GLU A 199 -35.95 6.31 4.46
CA GLU A 199 -36.11 5.78 3.10
C GLU A 199 -34.88 4.99 2.66
N ASP A 200 -35.09 3.98 1.80
CA ASP A 200 -33.98 3.25 1.19
C ASP A 200 -33.28 4.10 0.13
N VAL A 201 -32.02 3.83 -0.09
CA VAL A 201 -31.24 4.45 -1.17
C VAL A 201 -31.66 3.89 -2.52
N ASP A 202 -31.67 4.74 -3.53
CA ASP A 202 -31.87 4.33 -4.93
C ASP A 202 -30.52 3.88 -5.53
N ILE A 203 -30.27 2.57 -5.49
CA ILE A 203 -29.03 1.96 -6.00
C ILE A 203 -28.95 1.97 -7.53
N GLU A 204 -30.08 2.11 -8.22
CA GLU A 204 -30.12 2.18 -9.69
C GLU A 204 -29.86 3.60 -10.20
N GLY A 205 -30.05 4.61 -9.34
CA GLY A 205 -29.93 6.01 -9.67
C GLY A 205 -31.04 6.52 -10.59
N LYS A 206 -30.89 7.76 -11.10
CA LYS A 206 -31.85 8.36 -12.04
C LYS A 206 -31.60 7.86 -13.46
N PRO A 207 -32.55 7.14 -14.09
CA PRO A 207 -32.39 6.61 -15.46
C PRO A 207 -32.14 7.72 -16.50
N SER A 208 -32.68 8.93 -16.28
CA SER A 208 -32.52 10.07 -17.19
C SER A 208 -31.11 10.59 -17.31
N THR A 209 -30.26 10.34 -16.33
CA THR A 209 -28.87 10.82 -16.30
C THR A 209 -27.84 9.68 -16.32
N GLY A 210 -28.26 8.43 -16.09
CA GLY A 210 -27.37 7.29 -15.96
C GLY A 210 -26.41 7.38 -14.76
N TYR A 211 -26.70 8.31 -13.81
CA TYR A 211 -25.81 8.60 -12.69
C TYR A 211 -26.31 7.93 -11.42
N ILE A 212 -25.45 7.16 -10.78
CA ILE A 212 -25.67 6.50 -9.49
C ILE A 212 -25.09 7.33 -8.35
N ALA A 213 -25.38 6.97 -7.09
CA ALA A 213 -24.90 7.68 -5.90
C ALA A 213 -25.40 9.15 -5.81
N CYS A 214 -26.64 9.38 -6.22
CA CYS A 214 -27.26 10.70 -6.21
C CYS A 214 -28.32 10.93 -5.13
N ASP A 215 -28.41 10.03 -4.15
CA ASP A 215 -29.30 10.14 -2.98
C ASP A 215 -28.77 11.17 -1.99
N PHE A 216 -29.63 12.10 -1.60
CA PHE A 216 -29.33 13.14 -0.60
C PHE A 216 -30.36 13.09 0.53
N PHE A 217 -29.88 12.79 1.73
CA PHE A 217 -30.72 12.72 2.95
C PHE A 217 -30.71 14.05 3.72
N GLY A 218 -29.84 14.97 3.32
CA GLY A 218 -29.81 16.33 3.84
C GLY A 218 -29.08 16.50 5.16
N GLY A 219 -28.27 15.54 5.55
CA GLY A 219 -27.31 15.75 6.64
C GLY A 219 -26.36 16.89 6.31
N SER A 220 -25.93 17.63 7.31
CA SER A 220 -25.21 18.90 7.13
C SER A 220 -24.13 19.13 8.19
N LEU A 221 -23.24 20.10 7.92
CA LEU A 221 -22.27 20.57 8.93
C LEU A 221 -22.96 21.14 10.17
N GLN A 222 -24.14 21.79 10.00
CA GLN A 222 -24.94 22.24 11.12
C GLN A 222 -25.43 21.06 11.97
N GLY A 223 -25.88 19.97 11.31
CA GLY A 223 -26.28 18.75 12.02
C GLY A 223 -25.13 18.10 12.77
N ILE A 224 -23.91 18.14 12.24
CA ILE A 224 -22.71 17.66 12.93
C ILE A 224 -22.43 18.53 14.16
N LEU A 225 -22.49 19.86 14.01
CA LEU A 225 -22.29 20.81 15.09
C LEU A 225 -23.27 20.55 16.24
N GLU A 226 -24.54 20.31 15.93
CA GLU A 226 -25.58 20.03 16.94
C GLU A 226 -25.40 18.64 17.63
N LYS A 227 -24.52 17.79 17.09
CA LYS A 227 -24.21 16.47 17.64
C LYS A 227 -22.83 16.39 18.31
N LEU A 228 -22.12 17.50 18.50
CA LEU A 228 -20.80 17.47 19.13
C LEU A 228 -20.84 16.90 20.56
N ASP A 229 -21.82 17.27 21.39
CA ASP A 229 -21.96 16.71 22.73
C ASP A 229 -22.18 15.19 22.74
N TYR A 230 -22.90 14.69 21.73
CA TYR A 230 -23.05 13.24 21.52
C TYR A 230 -21.71 12.59 21.18
N LEU A 231 -20.94 13.18 20.28
CA LEU A 231 -19.61 12.68 19.90
C LEU A 231 -18.63 12.73 21.08
N GLU A 232 -18.65 13.80 21.86
CA GLU A 232 -17.87 13.92 23.08
C GLU A 232 -18.24 12.83 24.10
N SER A 233 -19.52 12.53 24.26
CA SER A 233 -19.98 11.45 25.15
C SER A 233 -19.46 10.05 24.76
N LEU A 234 -19.05 9.87 23.49
CA LEU A 234 -18.39 8.67 22.97
C LEU A 234 -16.87 8.70 23.10
N ASN A 235 -16.31 9.71 23.78
CA ASN A 235 -14.87 9.98 23.87
C ASN A 235 -14.19 10.20 22.50
N VAL A 236 -14.91 10.73 21.53
CA VAL A 236 -14.35 11.11 20.23
C VAL A 236 -13.47 12.34 20.39
N ASN A 237 -12.21 12.24 19.98
CA ASN A 237 -11.24 13.34 20.05
C ASN A 237 -11.02 13.98 18.67
N ILE A 238 -11.23 13.21 17.60
CA ILE A 238 -10.97 13.64 16.24
C ILE A 238 -12.16 13.28 15.36
N ILE A 239 -12.64 14.26 14.62
CA ILE A 239 -13.67 14.05 13.60
C ILE A 239 -12.98 14.05 12.23
N TYR A 240 -13.15 12.97 11.48
CA TYR A 240 -12.75 12.87 10.08
C TYR A 240 -14.00 13.07 9.20
N LEU A 241 -14.06 14.19 8.50
CA LEU A 241 -15.17 14.45 7.59
C LEU A 241 -14.88 13.90 6.21
N ASN A 242 -15.80 13.08 5.68
CA ASN A 242 -15.84 12.79 4.25
C ASN A 242 -16.01 14.10 3.47
N PRO A 243 -15.73 14.12 2.13
CA PRO A 243 -15.73 15.37 1.36
C PRO A 243 -16.97 16.24 1.61
N ILE A 244 -16.73 17.51 1.93
CA ILE A 244 -17.77 18.50 2.28
C ILE A 244 -18.02 19.51 1.16
N PHE A 245 -17.24 19.42 0.09
CA PHE A 245 -17.40 20.30 -1.07
C PHE A 245 -18.60 19.89 -1.93
N GLU A 246 -19.11 20.86 -2.66
CA GLU A 246 -20.21 20.61 -3.58
C GLU A 246 -19.78 19.63 -4.68
N ALA A 247 -20.58 18.58 -4.86
CA ALA A 247 -20.36 17.54 -5.87
C ALA A 247 -21.69 17.10 -6.51
N ARG A 248 -21.61 16.41 -7.64
CA ARG A 248 -22.79 15.79 -8.27
C ARG A 248 -23.31 14.64 -7.42
N SER A 249 -22.41 13.82 -6.91
CA SER A 249 -22.72 12.69 -6.04
C SER A 249 -22.87 13.11 -4.59
N SER A 250 -23.54 12.28 -3.81
CA SER A 250 -23.66 12.43 -2.37
C SER A 250 -22.42 11.93 -1.62
N HIS A 251 -21.51 11.26 -2.31
CA HIS A 251 -20.28 10.67 -1.76
C HIS A 251 -19.21 10.45 -2.84
#